data_ad96549da6121dc175a98866f7a2b6a4
#
_entry.id   ad96549da6121dc175a98866f7a2b6a4
#
_cell.length_a   1.000
_cell.length_b   1.000
_cell.length_c   1.000
_cell.angle_alpha   90.00
_cell.angle_beta   90.00
_cell.angle_gamma   90.00
#
_symmetry.space_group_name_H-M   'P 1'
#
loop_
_entity.id
_entity.type
_entity.pdbx_description
1 polymer ?
#
loop_
_entity_poly.entity_id
_entity_poly.type
_entity_poly.pdbx_seq_one_letter_code
_entity_poly.pdbx_strand_id
1 'polypeptide(L)'
;MDDEAILNLYRLRQAAALTETEAKYGRLCFCVADRILNSREDSEECVNDTWLHAWNAIPPEKPKLFPAWLSRVTRNLAISRLREAHAAKRGGDEIDLVLDELAECIPGGTDPQRVVEANELTEAINRFLAALKPLERDAFVARYFYAASHAELSARTGWTVGKTKTVLRRVRLKLQTYLKEEGLC
;
A
#
# COMPACT_ATOMS: atom_id res chain seq x y z
N MET A 1 -18.09 -5.75 13.52
CA MET A 1 -17.22 -6.78 14.17
C MET A 1 -15.80 -6.22 14.33
N ASP A 2 -15.01 -6.64 15.33
CA ASP A 2 -13.61 -6.26 15.45
C ASP A 2 -12.70 -7.09 14.50
N ASP A 3 -11.45 -6.66 14.32
CA ASP A 3 -10.56 -7.28 13.33
C ASP A 3 -10.16 -8.70 13.71
N GLU A 4 -9.96 -8.98 15.00
CA GLU A 4 -9.56 -10.31 15.45
C GLU A 4 -10.70 -11.32 15.24
N ALA A 5 -11.95 -10.90 15.47
CA ALA A 5 -13.12 -11.74 15.21
C ALA A 5 -13.26 -12.03 13.69
N ILE A 6 -13.05 -11.04 12.82
CA ILE A 6 -13.04 -11.24 11.37
C ILE A 6 -11.94 -12.21 10.96
N LEU A 7 -10.71 -12.00 11.44
CA LEU A 7 -9.57 -12.89 11.17
C LEU A 7 -9.82 -14.33 11.65
N ASN A 8 -10.54 -14.49 12.76
CA ASN A 8 -10.90 -15.80 13.25
C ASN A 8 -11.91 -16.51 12.32
N LEU A 9 -12.86 -15.78 11.72
CA LEU A 9 -13.76 -16.34 10.69
C LEU A 9 -12.97 -16.85 9.48
N TYR A 10 -11.94 -16.12 9.02
CA TYR A 10 -11.03 -16.59 7.96
C TYR A 10 -10.31 -17.88 8.35
N ARG A 11 -9.76 -17.95 9.58
CA ARG A 11 -9.07 -19.14 10.09
C ARG A 11 -9.98 -20.35 10.14
N LEU A 12 -11.25 -20.15 10.48
CA LEU A 12 -12.28 -21.19 10.52
C LEU A 12 -12.92 -21.45 9.15
N ARG A 13 -12.48 -20.80 8.08
CA ARG A 13 -13.04 -20.93 6.72
C ARG A 13 -14.55 -20.66 6.66
N GLN A 14 -15.03 -19.73 7.44
CA GLN A 14 -16.45 -19.33 7.42
C GLN A 14 -16.67 -18.21 6.40
N ALA A 15 -17.62 -18.39 5.47
CA ALA A 15 -17.92 -17.41 4.42
C ALA A 15 -18.31 -16.03 4.96
N ALA A 16 -18.85 -15.97 6.18
CA ALA A 16 -19.14 -14.72 6.88
C ALA A 16 -17.91 -13.79 7.00
N ALA A 17 -16.68 -14.32 6.95
CA ALA A 17 -15.46 -13.52 6.93
C ALA A 17 -15.46 -12.50 5.78
N LEU A 18 -15.89 -12.90 4.59
CA LEU A 18 -15.93 -12.03 3.40
C LEU A 18 -16.96 -10.91 3.58
N THR A 19 -18.18 -11.26 4.02
CA THR A 19 -19.28 -10.30 4.25
C THR A 19 -18.91 -9.25 5.30
N GLU A 20 -18.30 -9.68 6.42
CA GLU A 20 -17.86 -8.77 7.48
C GLU A 20 -16.69 -7.88 7.04
N THR A 21 -15.78 -8.43 6.24
CA THR A 21 -14.66 -7.66 5.68
C THR A 21 -15.17 -6.60 4.70
N GLU A 22 -16.07 -6.96 3.80
CA GLU A 22 -16.68 -6.05 2.86
C GLU A 22 -17.46 -4.93 3.57
N ALA A 23 -18.30 -5.26 4.53
CA ALA A 23 -19.07 -4.30 5.31
C ALA A 23 -18.18 -3.28 6.02
N LYS A 24 -17.04 -3.72 6.55
CA LYS A 24 -16.13 -2.86 7.32
C LYS A 24 -15.10 -2.12 6.46
N TYR A 25 -14.57 -2.76 5.44
CA TYR A 25 -13.40 -2.27 4.68
C TYR A 25 -13.64 -2.09 3.18
N GLY A 26 -14.83 -2.41 2.67
CA GLY A 26 -15.15 -2.27 1.24
C GLY A 26 -14.88 -0.87 0.71
N ARG A 27 -15.33 0.16 1.43
CA ARG A 27 -15.09 1.55 1.05
C ARG A 27 -13.60 1.94 1.05
N LEU A 28 -12.83 1.43 2.03
CA LEU A 28 -11.39 1.68 2.11
C LEU A 28 -10.67 1.08 0.90
N CYS A 29 -10.91 -0.19 0.61
CA CYS A 29 -10.29 -0.89 -0.51
C CYS A 29 -10.72 -0.28 -1.85
N PHE A 30 -12.01 0.05 -2.01
CA PHE A 30 -12.50 0.74 -3.20
C PHE A 30 -11.78 2.08 -3.41
N CYS A 31 -11.65 2.93 -2.39
CA CYS A 31 -10.93 4.20 -2.50
C CYS A 31 -9.45 4.03 -2.87
N VAL A 32 -8.80 2.97 -2.41
CA VAL A 32 -7.41 2.65 -2.79
C VAL A 32 -7.33 2.23 -4.25
N ALA A 33 -8.21 1.34 -4.70
CA ALA A 33 -8.25 0.87 -6.07
C ALA A 33 -8.60 2.00 -7.06
N ASP A 34 -9.65 2.79 -6.77
CA ASP A 34 -10.16 3.84 -7.62
C ASP A 34 -9.14 4.98 -7.85
N ARG A 35 -8.35 5.32 -6.85
CA ARG A 35 -7.23 6.28 -6.99
C ARG A 35 -6.14 5.82 -7.95
N ILE A 36 -5.99 4.52 -8.13
CA ILE A 36 -4.95 3.92 -8.98
C ILE A 36 -5.50 3.65 -10.37
N LEU A 37 -6.69 3.04 -10.46
CA LEU A 37 -7.27 2.56 -11.71
C LEU A 37 -8.08 3.64 -12.43
N ASN A 38 -8.59 4.63 -11.69
CA ASN A 38 -9.45 5.69 -12.22
C ASN A 38 -10.63 5.14 -13.08
N SER A 39 -11.11 3.96 -12.74
CA SER A 39 -12.19 3.23 -13.37
C SER A 39 -13.00 2.54 -12.28
N ARG A 40 -14.30 2.84 -12.22
CA ARG A 40 -15.17 2.26 -11.19
C ARG A 40 -15.29 0.75 -11.33
N GLU A 41 -15.47 0.28 -12.56
CA GLU A 41 -15.62 -1.15 -12.88
C GLU A 41 -14.37 -1.94 -12.48
N ASP A 42 -13.19 -1.49 -12.94
CA ASP A 42 -11.91 -2.11 -12.59
C ASP A 42 -11.64 -2.06 -11.09
N SER A 43 -12.10 -1.00 -10.41
CA SER A 43 -11.93 -0.85 -8.97
C SER A 43 -12.81 -1.82 -8.18
N GLU A 44 -14.07 -2.01 -8.58
CA GLU A 44 -14.98 -2.99 -8.01
C GLU A 44 -14.43 -4.41 -8.19
N GLU A 45 -13.90 -4.72 -9.37
CA GLU A 45 -13.26 -6.00 -9.66
C GLU A 45 -11.99 -6.21 -8.83
N CYS A 46 -11.15 -5.18 -8.72
CA CYS A 46 -9.94 -5.22 -7.88
C CYS A 46 -10.27 -5.45 -6.39
N VAL A 47 -11.37 -4.90 -5.90
CA VAL A 47 -11.85 -5.16 -4.53
C VAL A 47 -12.28 -6.62 -4.37
N ASN A 48 -12.98 -7.19 -5.34
CA ASN A 48 -13.36 -8.60 -5.32
C ASN A 48 -12.13 -9.52 -5.31
N ASP A 49 -11.10 -9.20 -6.11
CA ASP A 49 -9.82 -9.93 -6.09
C ASP A 49 -9.11 -9.79 -4.74
N THR A 50 -9.24 -8.63 -4.08
CA THR A 50 -8.70 -8.45 -2.72
C THR A 50 -9.36 -9.41 -1.73
N TRP A 51 -10.67 -9.63 -1.83
CA TRP A 51 -11.39 -10.59 -0.99
C TRP A 51 -10.96 -12.03 -1.28
N LEU A 52 -10.81 -12.38 -2.55
CA LEU A 52 -10.32 -13.69 -2.95
C LEU A 52 -8.89 -13.93 -2.45
N HIS A 53 -8.03 -12.92 -2.56
CA HIS A 53 -6.66 -12.99 -2.03
C HIS A 53 -6.67 -13.18 -0.51
N ALA A 54 -7.48 -12.42 0.21
CA ALA A 54 -7.60 -12.54 1.67
C ALA A 54 -8.09 -13.93 2.08
N TRP A 55 -9.08 -14.48 1.36
CA TRP A 55 -9.56 -15.83 1.59
C TRP A 55 -8.47 -16.88 1.39
N ASN A 56 -7.64 -16.76 0.39
CA ASN A 56 -6.60 -17.72 0.08
C ASN A 56 -5.37 -17.58 0.98
N ALA A 57 -5.02 -16.36 1.37
CA ALA A 57 -3.82 -16.07 2.15
C ALA A 57 -4.02 -16.30 3.67
N ILE A 58 -5.21 -16.17 4.19
CA ILE A 58 -5.51 -16.34 5.63
C ILE A 58 -6.33 -17.63 5.85
N PRO A 59 -5.81 -18.66 6.57
CA PRO A 59 -4.41 -18.85 6.93
C PRO A 59 -3.55 -19.27 5.72
N PRO A 60 -2.23 -19.24 5.76
CA PRO A 60 -1.35 -19.17 6.95
C PRO A 60 -0.99 -17.75 7.41
N GLU A 61 -1.23 -16.70 6.59
CA GLU A 61 -0.88 -15.34 7.01
C GLU A 61 -1.67 -14.89 8.25
N LYS A 62 -0.99 -14.08 9.09
CA LYS A 62 -1.54 -13.54 10.33
C LYS A 62 -1.32 -12.02 10.37
N PRO A 63 -2.14 -11.23 9.65
CA PRO A 63 -1.98 -9.77 9.63
C PRO A 63 -2.09 -9.18 11.05
N LYS A 64 -1.07 -8.43 11.49
CA LYS A 64 -1.10 -7.69 12.76
C LYS A 64 -2.04 -6.48 12.71
N LEU A 65 -2.12 -5.82 11.54
CA LEU A 65 -2.98 -4.67 11.25
C LEU A 65 -3.78 -4.97 9.99
N PHE A 66 -4.98 -5.51 10.18
CA PHE A 66 -5.80 -6.02 9.09
C PHE A 66 -6.14 -4.97 8.02
N PRO A 67 -6.58 -3.72 8.37
CA PRO A 67 -6.85 -2.70 7.35
C PRO A 67 -5.61 -2.28 6.55
N ALA A 68 -4.43 -2.22 7.18
CA ALA A 68 -3.20 -1.90 6.47
C ALA A 68 -2.78 -3.03 5.52
N TRP A 69 -2.97 -4.28 5.94
CA TRP A 69 -2.71 -5.44 5.10
C TRP A 69 -3.65 -5.48 3.89
N LEU A 70 -4.96 -5.27 4.08
CA LEU A 70 -5.94 -5.18 2.99
C LEU A 70 -5.60 -4.05 2.02
N SER A 71 -5.27 -2.85 2.52
CA SER A 71 -4.88 -1.73 1.66
C SER A 71 -3.64 -2.04 0.82
N ARG A 72 -2.66 -2.75 1.38
CA ARG A 72 -1.46 -3.21 0.67
C ARG A 72 -1.82 -4.20 -0.44
N VAL A 73 -2.66 -5.20 -0.13
CA VAL A 73 -3.12 -6.20 -1.11
C VAL A 73 -3.88 -5.51 -2.25
N THR A 74 -4.88 -4.69 -1.93
CA THR A 74 -5.67 -3.95 -2.92
C THR A 74 -4.77 -3.08 -3.81
N ARG A 75 -3.83 -2.36 -3.20
CA ARG A 75 -2.89 -1.50 -3.94
C ARG A 75 -2.03 -2.33 -4.91
N ASN A 76 -1.48 -3.44 -4.46
CA ASN A 76 -0.64 -4.30 -5.31
C ASN A 76 -1.44 -4.87 -6.49
N LEU A 77 -2.67 -5.30 -6.27
CA LEU A 77 -3.57 -5.80 -7.32
C LEU A 77 -3.92 -4.69 -8.32
N ALA A 78 -4.28 -3.50 -7.83
CA ALA A 78 -4.60 -2.35 -8.67
C ALA A 78 -3.40 -1.95 -9.55
N ILE A 79 -2.19 -1.94 -8.99
CA ILE A 79 -0.96 -1.65 -9.73
C ILE A 79 -0.67 -2.71 -10.80
N SER A 80 -0.84 -4.00 -10.48
CA SER A 80 -0.65 -5.08 -11.46
C SER A 80 -1.62 -4.94 -12.64
N ARG A 81 -2.90 -4.66 -12.35
CA ARG A 81 -3.91 -4.40 -13.39
C ARG A 81 -3.58 -3.18 -14.24
N LEU A 82 -3.15 -2.10 -13.61
CA LEU A 82 -2.73 -0.90 -14.34
C LEU A 82 -1.57 -1.19 -15.28
N ARG A 83 -0.54 -1.91 -14.80
CA ARG A 83 0.61 -2.33 -15.63
C ARG A 83 0.19 -3.20 -16.81
N GLU A 84 -0.72 -4.15 -16.60
CA GLU A 84 -1.27 -5.00 -17.66
C GLU A 84 -2.03 -4.17 -18.71
N ALA A 85 -2.86 -3.23 -18.26
CA ALA A 85 -3.57 -2.31 -19.14
C ALA A 85 -2.62 -1.37 -19.92
N HIS A 86 -1.53 -0.90 -19.29
CA HIS A 86 -0.53 -0.03 -19.90
C HIS A 86 0.49 -0.78 -20.78
N ALA A 87 0.76 -2.07 -20.53
CA ALA A 87 1.51 -2.90 -21.46
C ALA A 87 0.84 -2.96 -22.84
N ALA A 88 -0.50 -2.74 -22.89
CA ALA A 88 -1.28 -2.63 -24.12
C ALA A 88 -1.32 -1.18 -24.68
N LYS A 89 -1.02 -0.14 -23.90
CA LYS A 89 -1.04 1.27 -24.32
C LYS A 89 0.22 2.00 -23.78
N ARG A 90 1.16 2.34 -24.64
CA ARG A 90 2.36 3.12 -24.28
C ARG A 90 1.98 4.55 -23.86
N GLY A 91 2.13 4.89 -22.57
CA GLY A 91 1.99 6.24 -22.03
C GLY A 91 2.12 6.20 -20.50
N GLY A 92 3.22 6.74 -19.95
CA GLY A 92 3.50 6.71 -18.52
C GLY A 92 2.60 7.67 -17.72
N ASP A 93 1.91 7.15 -16.72
CA ASP A 93 1.04 7.89 -15.80
C ASP A 93 1.71 8.20 -14.45
N GLU A 94 1.15 9.14 -13.69
CA GLU A 94 1.64 9.62 -12.39
C GLU A 94 1.84 8.48 -11.36
N ILE A 95 1.21 7.32 -11.55
CA ILE A 95 1.28 6.14 -10.69
C ILE A 95 2.51 5.29 -10.96
N ASP A 96 2.92 5.13 -12.22
CA ASP A 96 4.20 4.51 -12.56
C ASP A 96 5.35 5.31 -11.91
N LEU A 97 5.21 6.63 -11.88
CA LEU A 97 6.15 7.52 -11.20
C LEU A 97 6.23 7.27 -9.68
N VAL A 98 5.09 6.98 -9.01
CA VAL A 98 5.06 6.68 -7.55
C VAL A 98 5.76 5.36 -7.24
N LEU A 99 5.60 4.37 -8.11
CA LEU A 99 6.22 3.07 -7.94
C LEU A 99 7.71 3.11 -8.21
N ASP A 100 8.12 3.80 -9.28
CA ASP A 100 9.52 4.00 -9.62
C ASP A 100 10.22 4.80 -8.52
N GLU A 101 9.55 5.85 -8.02
CA GLU A 101 10.05 6.64 -6.89
C GLU A 101 10.30 5.81 -5.62
N LEU A 102 9.46 4.81 -5.33
CA LEU A 102 9.64 3.94 -4.16
C LEU A 102 10.62 2.79 -4.43
N ALA A 103 10.61 2.26 -5.65
CA ALA A 103 11.54 1.21 -6.08
C ALA A 103 13.00 1.67 -6.02
N GLU A 104 13.28 2.97 -6.22
CA GLU A 104 14.61 3.55 -6.01
C GLU A 104 15.10 3.45 -4.55
N CYS A 105 14.19 3.28 -3.60
CA CYS A 105 14.50 3.31 -2.16
C CYS A 105 14.47 1.92 -1.51
N ILE A 106 13.83 0.94 -2.13
CA ILE A 106 13.61 -0.40 -1.55
C ILE A 106 14.12 -1.44 -2.54
N PRO A 107 15.05 -2.34 -2.14
CA PRO A 107 15.56 -3.38 -3.03
C PRO A 107 14.42 -4.27 -3.52
N GLY A 108 14.20 -4.29 -4.82
CA GLY A 108 13.20 -5.14 -5.47
C GLY A 108 13.71 -6.57 -5.63
N GLY A 109 12.93 -7.56 -5.21
CA GLY A 109 13.18 -8.95 -5.53
C GLY A 109 12.11 -9.87 -4.92
N THR A 110 11.40 -10.57 -5.77
CA THR A 110 10.50 -11.69 -5.42
C THR A 110 11.33 -12.96 -5.24
N ASP A 111 11.99 -13.13 -4.10
CA ASP A 111 12.66 -14.37 -3.74
C ASP A 111 11.99 -14.96 -2.48
N PRO A 112 11.51 -16.22 -2.49
CA PRO A 112 10.85 -16.85 -1.36
C PRO A 112 11.74 -17.04 -0.10
N GLN A 113 13.05 -16.98 -0.21
CA GLN A 113 13.98 -17.06 0.93
C GLN A 113 14.01 -15.78 1.79
N ARG A 114 13.36 -14.70 1.36
CA ARG A 114 13.37 -13.37 1.99
C ARG A 114 12.23 -13.08 2.99
N VAL A 115 11.49 -14.05 3.48
CA VAL A 115 10.40 -13.80 4.45
C VAL A 115 10.93 -13.23 5.77
N VAL A 116 12.13 -13.61 6.19
CA VAL A 116 12.78 -13.06 7.41
C VAL A 116 13.27 -11.64 7.14
N GLU A 117 13.94 -11.40 6.00
CA GLU A 117 14.40 -10.08 5.57
C GLU A 117 13.23 -9.10 5.34
N ALA A 118 12.07 -9.59 4.88
CA ALA A 118 10.87 -8.76 4.71
C ALA A 118 10.29 -8.27 6.04
N ASN A 119 10.42 -9.04 7.12
CA ASN A 119 10.01 -8.61 8.46
C ASN A 119 10.97 -7.54 9.00
N GLU A 120 12.28 -7.73 8.87
CA GLU A 120 13.30 -6.76 9.30
C GLU A 120 13.16 -5.44 8.53
N LEU A 121 12.96 -5.50 7.22
CA LEU A 121 12.70 -4.33 6.38
C LEU A 121 11.41 -3.59 6.82
N THR A 122 10.35 -4.34 7.11
CA THR A 122 9.08 -3.76 7.57
C THR A 122 9.26 -3.06 8.91
N GLU A 123 9.99 -3.66 9.84
CA GLU A 123 10.28 -3.06 11.15
C GLU A 123 11.17 -1.82 11.03
N ALA A 124 12.19 -1.87 10.16
CA ALA A 124 13.05 -0.72 9.88
C ALA A 124 12.27 0.45 9.29
N ILE A 125 11.41 0.20 8.30
CA ILE A 125 10.53 1.22 7.72
C ILE A 125 9.59 1.81 8.79
N ASN A 126 9.00 0.99 9.65
CA ASN A 126 8.14 1.45 10.72
C ASN A 126 8.88 2.32 11.75
N ARG A 127 10.11 1.95 12.13
CA ARG A 127 10.97 2.77 13.00
C ARG A 127 11.31 4.11 12.34
N PHE A 128 11.69 4.09 11.07
CA PHE A 128 11.95 5.31 10.30
C PHE A 128 10.73 6.24 10.27
N LEU A 129 9.56 5.71 9.93
CA LEU A 129 8.32 6.48 9.87
C LEU A 129 7.94 7.06 11.24
N ALA A 130 8.15 6.32 12.33
CA ALA A 130 7.89 6.81 13.68
C ALA A 130 8.81 7.99 14.07
N ALA A 131 10.03 8.05 13.54
CA ALA A 131 10.98 9.13 13.78
C ALA A 131 10.72 10.40 12.95
N LEU A 132 9.86 10.35 11.92
CA LEU A 132 9.49 11.51 11.12
C LEU A 132 8.58 12.46 11.88
N LYS A 133 8.61 13.74 11.48
CA LYS A 133 7.59 14.71 11.92
C LYS A 133 6.20 14.21 11.50
N PRO A 134 5.17 14.37 12.36
CA PRO A 134 3.83 13.83 12.08
C PRO A 134 3.31 14.15 10.67
N LEU A 135 3.41 15.42 10.26
CA LEU A 135 2.91 15.87 8.96
C LEU A 135 3.71 15.29 7.76
N GLU A 136 5.02 15.07 7.92
CA GLU A 136 5.87 14.43 6.89
C GLU A 136 5.56 12.94 6.78
N ARG A 137 5.35 12.27 7.93
CA ARG A 137 4.92 10.88 7.99
C ARG A 137 3.56 10.67 7.34
N ASP A 138 2.57 11.51 7.71
CA ASP A 138 1.22 11.40 7.18
C ASP A 138 1.18 11.64 5.67
N ALA A 139 1.95 12.61 5.18
CA ALA A 139 2.10 12.86 3.74
C ALA A 139 2.77 11.68 3.02
N PHE A 140 3.81 11.10 3.60
CA PHE A 140 4.52 9.95 3.05
C PHE A 140 3.60 8.73 2.98
N VAL A 141 2.92 8.40 4.09
CA VAL A 141 1.98 7.27 4.15
C VAL A 141 0.83 7.48 3.16
N ALA A 142 0.24 8.68 3.10
CA ALA A 142 -0.83 8.95 2.15
C ALA A 142 -0.38 8.81 0.68
N ARG A 143 0.85 9.25 0.34
CA ARG A 143 1.39 9.14 -1.01
C ARG A 143 1.67 7.69 -1.39
N TYR A 144 2.44 6.98 -0.56
CA TYR A 144 3.02 5.69 -0.94
C TYR A 144 2.18 4.48 -0.53
N PHE A 145 1.33 4.60 0.48
CA PHE A 145 0.41 3.53 0.88
C PHE A 145 -1.00 3.70 0.33
N TYR A 146 -1.48 4.94 0.20
CA TYR A 146 -2.83 5.22 -0.25
C TYR A 146 -2.89 5.88 -1.63
N ALA A 147 -1.78 5.95 -2.34
CA ALA A 147 -1.67 6.52 -3.69
C ALA A 147 -2.25 7.94 -3.84
N ALA A 148 -2.22 8.76 -2.76
CA ALA A 148 -2.75 10.12 -2.82
C ALA A 148 -1.95 10.99 -3.78
N SER A 149 -2.63 11.79 -4.61
CA SER A 149 -2.00 12.74 -5.52
C SER A 149 -1.31 13.88 -4.78
N HIS A 150 -0.36 14.55 -5.42
CA HIS A 150 0.28 15.73 -4.84
C HIS A 150 -0.71 16.87 -4.56
N ALA A 151 -1.78 16.98 -5.36
CA ALA A 151 -2.83 17.98 -5.15
C ALA A 151 -3.66 17.67 -3.89
N GLU A 152 -4.04 16.41 -3.67
CA GLU A 152 -4.72 16.00 -2.43
C GLU A 152 -3.85 16.23 -1.20
N LEU A 153 -2.56 15.89 -1.27
CA LEU A 153 -1.62 16.12 -0.19
C LEU A 153 -1.45 17.61 0.10
N SER A 154 -1.38 18.44 -0.95
CA SER A 154 -1.34 19.90 -0.84
C SER A 154 -2.55 20.43 -0.07
N ALA A 155 -3.75 19.98 -0.44
CA ALA A 155 -4.99 20.37 0.25
C ALA A 155 -5.04 19.92 1.72
N ARG A 156 -4.53 18.72 2.03
CA ARG A 156 -4.53 18.16 3.40
C ARG A 156 -3.49 18.77 4.32
N THR A 157 -2.32 19.10 3.79
CA THR A 157 -1.18 19.57 4.59
C THR A 157 -1.07 21.08 4.67
N GLY A 158 -1.79 21.82 3.80
CA GLY A 158 -1.62 23.26 3.61
C GLY A 158 -0.30 23.64 2.92
N TRP A 159 0.42 22.69 2.36
CA TRP A 159 1.64 22.97 1.57
C TRP A 159 1.28 23.27 0.12
N THR A 160 2.15 23.98 -0.57
CA THR A 160 2.05 24.09 -2.04
C THR A 160 2.42 22.73 -2.67
N VAL A 161 1.93 22.44 -3.88
CA VAL A 161 2.27 21.23 -4.64
C VAL A 161 3.79 21.08 -4.79
N GLY A 162 4.51 22.18 -5.06
CA GLY A 162 5.97 22.18 -5.15
C GLY A 162 6.65 21.80 -3.83
N LYS A 163 6.15 22.34 -2.70
CA LYS A 163 6.65 21.99 -1.37
C LYS A 163 6.38 20.53 -1.05
N THR A 164 5.20 20.02 -1.39
CA THR A 164 4.83 18.60 -1.22
C THR A 164 5.81 17.69 -1.92
N LYS A 165 6.09 17.94 -3.22
CA LYS A 165 7.08 17.19 -4.00
C LYS A 165 8.47 17.22 -3.36
N THR A 166 8.93 18.40 -2.93
CA THR A 166 10.25 18.57 -2.29
C THR A 166 10.34 17.82 -0.97
N VAL A 167 9.32 17.89 -0.12
CA VAL A 167 9.28 17.18 1.17
C VAL A 167 9.31 15.67 0.95
N LEU A 168 8.47 15.14 0.07
CA LEU A 168 8.42 13.72 -0.24
C LEU A 168 9.76 13.21 -0.79
N ARG A 169 10.39 13.93 -1.72
CA ARG A 169 11.73 13.60 -2.22
C ARG A 169 12.76 13.55 -1.09
N ARG A 170 12.76 14.55 -0.20
CA ARG A 170 13.67 14.58 0.94
C ARG A 170 13.45 13.38 1.89
N VAL A 171 12.21 13.03 2.17
CA VAL A 171 11.88 11.88 3.03
C VAL A 171 12.33 10.57 2.39
N ARG A 172 12.15 10.40 1.06
CA ARG A 172 12.67 9.22 0.34
C ARG A 172 14.19 9.08 0.44
N LEU A 173 14.93 10.17 0.19
CA LEU A 173 16.39 10.16 0.30
C LEU A 173 16.84 9.79 1.72
N LYS A 174 16.15 10.30 2.75
CA LYS A 174 16.42 9.91 4.14
C LYS A 174 16.14 8.44 4.39
N LEU A 175 15.03 7.91 3.87
CA LEU A 175 14.70 6.48 3.98
C LEU A 175 15.77 5.62 3.32
N GLN A 176 16.19 5.98 2.10
CA GLN A 176 17.24 5.25 1.38
C GLN A 176 18.55 5.22 2.17
N THR A 177 18.98 6.37 2.73
CA THR A 177 20.19 6.44 3.56
C THR A 177 20.03 5.56 4.80
N TYR A 178 18.89 5.67 5.50
CA TYR A 178 18.60 4.90 6.69
C TYR A 178 18.63 3.37 6.42
N LEU A 179 17.98 2.92 5.34
CA LEU A 179 17.99 1.49 4.98
C LEU A 179 19.38 0.97 4.61
N LYS A 180 20.25 1.81 3.98
CA LYS A 180 21.65 1.47 3.73
C LYS A 180 22.46 1.33 5.03
N GLU A 181 22.23 2.21 6.00
CA GLU A 181 22.89 2.14 7.32
C GLU A 181 22.45 0.91 8.12
N GLU A 182 21.19 0.47 7.96
CA GLU A 182 20.67 -0.76 8.56
C GLU A 182 21.11 -2.04 7.79
N GLY A 183 21.83 -1.89 6.66
CA GLY A 183 22.27 -3.04 5.84
C GLY A 183 21.15 -3.73 5.06
N LEU A 184 20.03 -3.02 4.84
CA LEU A 184 18.81 -3.52 4.18
C LEU A 184 18.68 -3.07 2.71
N CYS A 185 19.68 -2.37 2.17
CA CYS A 185 19.77 -1.89 0.77
C CYS A 185 21.17 -2.12 0.21
#